data_4d75652e256a65e52b51f42fc6b95c46
#
_entry.id   4d75652e256a65e52b51f42fc6b95c46
#
_cell.length_a   1.000
_cell.length_b   1.000
_cell.length_c   1.000
_cell.angle_alpha   90.00
_cell.angle_beta   90.00
_cell.angle_gamma   90.00
#
_symmetry.space_group_name_H-M   'P 1'
#
loop_
_entity.id
_entity.type
_entity.pdbx_description
1 polymer ?
#
loop_
_entity_poly.entity_id
_entity_poly.type
_entity_poly.pdbx_seq_one_letter_code
_entity_poly.pdbx_strand_id
1 'polypeptide(L)'
;MKFKEYKGLDLPGLAADVLKEWDAQDTFHKSISTREGHPTFVFYEGPPSANGTPGIHHVMARTIKDIFCRYKTQQGYLVHRKAGWDTHGLPVELGVEKKLGITKEDIGRTISIEEYNRACREAVMEYTGLWEELTRKMGYWVNMDDPYITYDNKYIETLWWLLKQLFDKGLLYKGYTIQPYSPAAGTGLSTHELNQPGCYRDVKDTTCTAQFKIIRDERSEKLFDGAEGDLYFLAWTTTPWTLPSNTALAVGPEIEYVRVKCRNPYTDAPQTVILAKELLGSYFTPKMEGKFEISPVTYKGPDFEGIRYEQLIPWVKPAGDAFRVILGDYVTTSDGTGIVHIAPTFGADDDRVARAAGIAPLFMVDKAGKNQPMVCLLYTSPSPRDSTSS
;
A
#
# COMPACT_ATOMS: atom_id res chain seq x y z
N MET A 1 48.79 -35.31 13.69
CA MET A 1 47.50 -35.35 12.98
C MET A 1 47.80 -35.16 11.50
N LYS A 2 47.48 -36.14 10.62
CA LYS A 2 47.66 -35.92 9.17
C LYS A 2 46.35 -35.32 8.65
N PHE A 3 46.43 -34.17 8.02
CA PHE A 3 45.28 -33.57 7.33
C PHE A 3 44.98 -34.39 6.06
N LYS A 4 43.68 -34.45 5.69
CA LYS A 4 43.23 -35.10 4.47
C LYS A 4 43.73 -34.29 3.27
N GLU A 5 44.35 -34.96 2.31
CA GLU A 5 44.79 -34.32 1.06
C GLU A 5 43.68 -34.42 0.01
N TYR A 6 43.38 -33.33 -0.64
CA TYR A 6 42.40 -33.24 -1.72
C TYR A 6 43.13 -33.04 -3.05
N LYS A 7 42.81 -33.86 -4.06
CA LYS A 7 43.41 -33.77 -5.39
C LYS A 7 42.88 -32.66 -6.29
N GLY A 8 41.88 -31.92 -5.82
CA GLY A 8 41.19 -30.85 -6.51
C GLY A 8 40.11 -30.22 -5.66
N LEU A 9 39.49 -29.14 -6.14
CA LEU A 9 38.42 -28.44 -5.46
C LEU A 9 37.04 -29.00 -5.92
N ASP A 10 36.52 -29.98 -5.21
CA ASP A 10 35.14 -30.46 -5.36
C ASP A 10 34.30 -29.95 -4.18
N LEU A 11 33.78 -28.73 -4.32
CA LEU A 11 32.97 -28.12 -3.27
C LEU A 11 31.65 -28.89 -2.97
N PRO A 12 30.91 -29.38 -3.96
CA PRO A 12 29.71 -30.18 -3.68
C PRO A 12 29.99 -31.48 -2.93
N GLY A 13 31.03 -32.22 -3.33
CA GLY A 13 31.45 -33.46 -2.67
C GLY A 13 31.93 -33.20 -1.25
N LEU A 14 32.74 -32.16 -1.04
CA LEU A 14 33.21 -31.75 0.29
C LEU A 14 32.04 -31.36 1.21
N ALA A 15 31.09 -30.59 0.68
CA ALA A 15 29.90 -30.20 1.45
C ALA A 15 29.08 -31.41 1.89
N ALA A 16 28.88 -32.37 0.98
CA ALA A 16 28.18 -33.62 1.30
C ALA A 16 28.89 -34.45 2.38
N ASP A 17 30.23 -34.53 2.33
CA ASP A 17 31.02 -35.22 3.36
C ASP A 17 30.92 -34.52 4.72
N VAL A 18 30.99 -33.17 4.76
CA VAL A 18 30.84 -32.40 5.99
C VAL A 18 29.44 -32.59 6.60
N LEU A 19 28.38 -32.59 5.79
CA LEU A 19 27.03 -32.83 6.29
C LEU A 19 26.89 -34.21 6.94
N LYS A 20 27.44 -35.28 6.31
CA LYS A 20 27.47 -36.63 6.91
C LYS A 20 28.24 -36.66 8.24
N GLU A 21 29.32 -35.92 8.34
CA GLU A 21 30.09 -35.83 9.58
C GLU A 21 29.30 -35.07 10.66
N TRP A 22 28.62 -34.00 10.31
CA TRP A 22 27.76 -33.27 11.26
C TRP A 22 26.62 -34.12 11.79
N ASP A 23 25.97 -34.89 10.91
CA ASP A 23 24.90 -35.82 11.30
C ASP A 23 25.44 -36.92 12.23
N ALA A 24 26.57 -37.55 11.88
CA ALA A 24 27.17 -38.61 12.68
C ALA A 24 27.63 -38.13 14.09
N GLN A 25 28.02 -36.88 14.18
CA GLN A 25 28.49 -36.25 15.42
C GLN A 25 27.37 -35.53 16.18
N ASP A 26 26.16 -35.43 15.65
CA ASP A 26 25.06 -34.63 16.17
C ASP A 26 25.48 -33.18 16.47
N THR A 27 26.18 -32.56 15.54
CA THR A 27 26.88 -31.29 15.72
C THR A 27 25.92 -30.15 15.98
N PHE A 28 24.77 -30.13 15.31
CA PHE A 28 23.77 -29.07 15.51
C PHE A 28 23.19 -29.09 16.91
N HIS A 29 22.67 -30.22 17.41
CA HIS A 29 22.10 -30.30 18.75
C HIS A 29 23.15 -30.07 19.84
N LYS A 30 24.38 -30.55 19.64
CA LYS A 30 25.50 -30.25 20.53
C LYS A 30 25.84 -28.76 20.56
N SER A 31 25.68 -28.05 19.45
CA SER A 31 25.89 -26.60 19.45
C SER A 31 24.94 -25.84 20.39
N ILE A 32 23.82 -26.44 20.74
CA ILE A 32 22.82 -25.92 21.69
C ILE A 32 23.09 -26.49 23.10
N SER A 33 23.07 -27.81 23.24
CA SER A 33 23.13 -28.48 24.55
C SER A 33 24.41 -28.19 25.34
N THR A 34 25.56 -28.03 24.68
CA THR A 34 26.82 -27.64 25.34
C THR A 34 26.86 -26.19 25.82
N ARG A 35 25.82 -25.40 25.51
CA ARG A 35 25.71 -23.98 25.92
C ARG A 35 24.52 -23.73 26.83
N GLU A 36 23.92 -24.77 27.39
CA GLU A 36 22.91 -24.61 28.44
C GLU A 36 23.46 -23.82 29.62
N GLY A 37 22.71 -22.82 30.08
CA GLY A 37 23.14 -21.89 31.11
C GLY A 37 24.03 -20.71 30.66
N HIS A 38 24.44 -20.67 29.40
CA HIS A 38 25.15 -19.54 28.83
C HIS A 38 24.19 -18.38 28.47
N PRO A 39 24.69 -17.15 28.25
CA PRO A 39 23.88 -16.05 27.78
C PRO A 39 23.13 -16.40 26.46
N THR A 40 21.85 -16.08 26.41
CA THR A 40 21.03 -16.39 25.26
C THR A 40 21.14 -15.28 24.20
N PHE A 41 21.33 -15.66 22.95
CA PHE A 41 21.09 -14.80 21.79
C PHE A 41 19.75 -15.18 21.17
N VAL A 42 18.80 -14.26 21.25
CA VAL A 42 17.45 -14.47 20.72
C VAL A 42 17.44 -14.25 19.22
N PHE A 43 16.94 -15.24 18.49
CA PHE A 43 16.75 -15.19 17.05
C PHE A 43 15.33 -15.63 16.68
N TYR A 44 14.65 -14.82 15.90
CA TYR A 44 13.34 -15.13 15.34
C TYR A 44 13.48 -15.43 13.84
N GLU A 45 13.13 -16.66 13.45
CA GLU A 45 13.08 -17.05 12.04
C GLU A 45 11.89 -16.35 11.34
N GLY A 46 12.16 -15.74 10.17
CA GLY A 46 11.13 -15.35 9.22
C GLY A 46 10.80 -16.57 8.34
N PRO A 47 9.71 -17.30 8.62
CA PRO A 47 9.46 -18.59 7.99
C PRO A 47 9.06 -18.42 6.52
N PRO A 48 9.48 -19.34 5.63
CA PRO A 48 9.00 -19.33 4.27
C PRO A 48 7.57 -19.88 4.17
N SER A 49 6.86 -19.48 3.11
CA SER A 49 5.67 -20.18 2.66
C SER A 49 6.07 -21.32 1.74
N ALA A 50 5.57 -22.53 1.98
CA ALA A 50 5.89 -23.73 1.18
C ALA A 50 4.87 -23.96 0.03
N ASN A 51 4.27 -22.89 -0.50
CA ASN A 51 3.35 -22.92 -1.63
C ASN A 51 4.02 -22.87 -3.01
N GLY A 52 5.35 -22.89 -3.05
CA GLY A 52 6.17 -22.88 -4.26
C GLY A 52 7.57 -23.41 -4.03
N THR A 53 8.30 -23.66 -5.12
CA THR A 53 9.69 -24.13 -5.07
C THR A 53 10.64 -23.06 -4.57
N PRO A 54 11.65 -23.40 -3.75
CA PRO A 54 12.62 -22.44 -3.27
C PRO A 54 13.51 -21.91 -4.40
N GLY A 55 13.76 -20.60 -4.42
CA GLY A 55 14.65 -19.92 -5.35
C GLY A 55 15.98 -19.51 -4.72
N ILE A 56 16.93 -19.03 -5.55
CA ILE A 56 18.28 -18.63 -5.11
C ILE A 56 18.25 -17.49 -4.07
N HIS A 57 17.30 -16.57 -4.17
CA HIS A 57 17.12 -15.47 -3.18
C HIS A 57 16.80 -16.00 -1.78
N HIS A 58 16.07 -17.12 -1.68
CA HIS A 58 15.82 -17.78 -0.41
C HIS A 58 17.09 -18.36 0.20
N VAL A 59 17.96 -18.98 -0.64
CA VAL A 59 19.26 -19.50 -0.20
C VAL A 59 20.11 -18.38 0.38
N MET A 60 20.21 -17.25 -0.32
CA MET A 60 20.99 -16.10 0.14
C MET A 60 20.51 -15.54 1.49
N ALA A 61 19.21 -15.30 1.61
CA ALA A 61 18.62 -14.78 2.84
C ALA A 61 18.83 -15.75 4.04
N ARG A 62 18.67 -17.06 3.82
CA ARG A 62 18.85 -18.08 4.85
C ARG A 62 20.33 -18.25 5.25
N THR A 63 21.24 -18.14 4.29
CA THR A 63 22.67 -18.15 4.57
C THR A 63 23.10 -16.97 5.47
N ILE A 64 22.59 -15.77 5.19
CA ILE A 64 22.86 -14.58 6.02
C ILE A 64 22.37 -14.81 7.48
N LYS A 65 21.16 -15.32 7.66
CA LYS A 65 20.62 -15.64 8.99
C LYS A 65 21.52 -16.65 9.72
N ASP A 66 21.94 -17.72 9.04
CA ASP A 66 22.76 -18.77 9.60
C ASP A 66 24.15 -18.25 10.04
N ILE A 67 24.76 -17.36 9.27
CA ILE A 67 26.02 -16.71 9.60
C ILE A 67 25.94 -16.02 10.98
N PHE A 68 24.91 -15.21 11.22
CA PHE A 68 24.73 -14.52 12.49
C PHE A 68 24.53 -15.50 13.64
N CYS A 69 23.69 -16.50 13.46
CA CYS A 69 23.44 -17.51 14.47
C CYS A 69 24.69 -18.35 14.79
N ARG A 70 25.46 -18.77 13.78
CA ARG A 70 26.72 -19.49 13.97
C ARG A 70 27.78 -18.64 14.65
N TYR A 71 27.91 -17.39 14.21
CA TYR A 71 28.85 -16.47 14.83
C TYR A 71 28.57 -16.29 16.34
N LYS A 72 27.31 -16.09 16.71
CA LYS A 72 26.92 -16.00 18.13
C LYS A 72 27.15 -17.32 18.87
N THR A 73 26.88 -18.45 18.26
CA THR A 73 27.18 -19.77 18.82
C THR A 73 28.70 -19.92 19.07
N GLN A 74 29.56 -19.50 18.15
CA GLN A 74 31.02 -19.53 18.32
C GLN A 74 31.52 -18.58 19.42
N GLN A 75 30.81 -17.48 19.65
CA GLN A 75 31.06 -16.59 20.79
C GLN A 75 30.60 -17.15 22.15
N GLY A 76 30.01 -18.34 22.17
CA GLY A 76 29.58 -19.00 23.41
C GLY A 76 28.12 -18.74 23.79
N TYR A 77 27.31 -18.06 22.95
CA TYR A 77 25.90 -17.86 23.23
C TYR A 77 25.08 -19.12 23.01
N LEU A 78 24.04 -19.31 23.82
CA LEU A 78 22.96 -20.25 23.56
C LEU A 78 22.05 -19.64 22.51
N VAL A 79 21.94 -20.30 21.35
CA VAL A 79 21.11 -19.83 20.22
C VAL A 79 20.10 -20.90 19.84
N HIS A 80 18.87 -20.75 20.32
CA HIS A 80 17.74 -21.58 19.84
C HIS A 80 17.30 -21.10 18.47
N ARG A 81 17.11 -22.06 17.54
CA ARG A 81 16.76 -21.80 16.13
C ARG A 81 15.62 -22.72 15.74
N LYS A 82 14.40 -22.25 15.92
CA LYS A 82 13.21 -23.02 15.58
C LYS A 82 12.80 -22.73 14.15
N ALA A 83 12.59 -23.77 13.33
CA ALA A 83 12.01 -23.64 12.01
C ALA A 83 10.53 -23.24 12.08
N GLY A 84 9.97 -22.78 10.99
CA GLY A 84 8.56 -22.46 10.90
C GLY A 84 8.07 -22.41 9.45
N TRP A 85 6.75 -22.39 9.30
CA TRP A 85 6.05 -22.27 8.04
C TRP A 85 5.04 -21.12 8.12
N ASP A 86 5.17 -20.16 7.19
CA ASP A 86 4.15 -19.14 6.96
C ASP A 86 3.07 -19.74 6.05
N THR A 87 1.84 -19.79 6.56
CA THR A 87 0.74 -20.51 5.92
C THR A 87 -0.43 -19.61 5.54
N HIS A 88 -0.25 -18.30 5.61
CA HIS A 88 -1.28 -17.32 5.31
C HIS A 88 -0.88 -16.42 4.15
N GLY A 89 -1.87 -15.70 3.63
CA GLY A 89 -1.67 -14.62 2.68
C GLY A 89 -2.29 -14.87 1.32
N LEU A 90 -2.47 -13.77 0.61
CA LEU A 90 -3.09 -13.68 -0.69
C LEU A 90 -2.50 -14.63 -1.76
N PRO A 91 -1.17 -14.87 -1.84
CA PRO A 91 -0.63 -15.80 -2.82
C PRO A 91 -1.14 -17.25 -2.67
N VAL A 92 -1.40 -17.70 -1.44
CA VAL A 92 -1.97 -19.04 -1.18
C VAL A 92 -3.42 -19.07 -1.64
N GLU A 93 -4.22 -18.06 -1.27
CA GLU A 93 -5.63 -17.93 -1.64
C GLU A 93 -5.80 -17.93 -3.16
N LEU A 94 -5.11 -17.04 -3.87
CA LEU A 94 -5.17 -16.94 -5.34
C LEU A 94 -4.69 -18.21 -6.04
N GLY A 95 -3.69 -18.89 -5.49
CA GLY A 95 -3.21 -20.16 -6.01
C GLY A 95 -4.29 -21.27 -5.92
N VAL A 96 -5.00 -21.33 -4.79
CA VAL A 96 -6.09 -22.29 -4.56
C VAL A 96 -7.32 -21.94 -5.38
N GLU A 97 -7.72 -20.69 -5.45
CA GLU A 97 -8.82 -20.23 -6.31
C GLU A 97 -8.58 -20.62 -7.77
N LYS A 98 -7.38 -20.39 -8.28
CA LYS A 98 -6.97 -20.81 -9.62
C LYS A 98 -6.99 -22.34 -9.80
N LYS A 99 -6.49 -23.10 -8.82
CA LYS A 99 -6.45 -24.58 -8.84
C LYS A 99 -7.85 -25.20 -8.84
N LEU A 100 -8.79 -24.58 -8.10
CA LEU A 100 -10.18 -25.02 -8.01
C LEU A 100 -11.08 -24.44 -9.10
N GLY A 101 -10.63 -23.43 -9.87
CA GLY A 101 -11.42 -22.75 -10.89
C GLY A 101 -12.56 -21.91 -10.31
N ILE A 102 -12.39 -21.35 -9.12
CA ILE A 102 -13.37 -20.55 -8.39
C ILE A 102 -12.90 -19.10 -8.21
N THR A 103 -13.82 -18.25 -7.81
CA THR A 103 -13.55 -16.87 -7.37
C THR A 103 -13.82 -16.73 -5.87
N LYS A 104 -13.38 -15.65 -5.27
CA LYS A 104 -13.62 -15.33 -3.87
C LYS A 104 -15.12 -15.32 -3.51
N GLU A 105 -15.99 -14.95 -4.46
CA GLU A 105 -17.44 -14.90 -4.27
C GLU A 105 -18.09 -16.30 -4.15
N ASP A 106 -17.42 -17.34 -4.62
CA ASP A 106 -17.88 -18.72 -4.56
C ASP A 106 -17.71 -19.34 -3.18
N ILE A 107 -16.81 -18.78 -2.36
CA ILE A 107 -16.48 -19.28 -1.01
C ILE A 107 -17.69 -19.08 -0.08
N GLY A 108 -18.16 -20.17 0.50
CA GLY A 108 -19.38 -20.18 1.33
C GLY A 108 -20.69 -20.22 0.51
N ARG A 109 -20.62 -20.34 -0.84
CA ARG A 109 -21.78 -20.47 -1.73
C ARG A 109 -21.73 -21.75 -2.53
N THR A 110 -20.76 -21.89 -3.44
CA THR A 110 -20.57 -23.08 -4.31
C THR A 110 -19.58 -24.07 -3.71
N ILE A 111 -18.64 -23.59 -2.88
CA ILE A 111 -17.73 -24.40 -2.08
C ILE A 111 -17.88 -23.98 -0.61
N SER A 112 -17.86 -24.97 0.32
CA SER A 112 -17.92 -24.66 1.75
C SER A 112 -16.61 -24.00 2.24
N ILE A 113 -16.70 -23.18 3.29
CA ILE A 113 -15.52 -22.58 3.92
C ILE A 113 -14.55 -23.66 4.42
N GLU A 114 -15.08 -24.76 4.91
CA GLU A 114 -14.27 -25.89 5.40
C GLU A 114 -13.47 -26.55 4.29
N GLU A 115 -14.09 -26.83 3.14
CA GLU A 115 -13.42 -27.40 1.98
C GLU A 115 -12.37 -26.47 1.41
N TYR A 116 -12.69 -25.17 1.31
CA TYR A 116 -11.73 -24.16 0.88
C TYR A 116 -10.52 -24.07 1.82
N ASN A 117 -10.74 -24.00 3.14
CA ASN A 117 -9.66 -23.97 4.12
C ASN A 117 -8.80 -25.24 4.10
N ARG A 118 -9.41 -26.41 3.87
CA ARG A 118 -8.67 -27.66 3.71
C ARG A 118 -7.76 -27.60 2.47
N ALA A 119 -8.29 -27.15 1.34
CA ALA A 119 -7.50 -26.99 0.11
C ALA A 119 -6.34 -25.99 0.30
N CYS A 120 -6.55 -24.89 1.03
CA CYS A 120 -5.48 -23.93 1.37
C CYS A 120 -4.39 -24.56 2.24
N ARG A 121 -4.76 -25.34 3.27
CA ARG A 121 -3.80 -26.04 4.13
C ARG A 121 -2.97 -27.06 3.37
N GLU A 122 -3.59 -27.81 2.46
CA GLU A 122 -2.88 -28.76 1.60
C GLU A 122 -1.93 -28.04 0.64
N ALA A 123 -2.40 -27.01 -0.03
CA ALA A 123 -1.60 -26.27 -1.00
C ALA A 123 -0.38 -25.56 -0.37
N VAL A 124 -0.54 -24.96 0.80
CA VAL A 124 0.56 -24.20 1.44
C VAL A 124 1.67 -25.12 1.97
N MET A 125 1.39 -26.39 2.20
CA MET A 125 2.37 -27.37 2.66
C MET A 125 2.90 -28.29 1.55
N GLU A 126 2.49 -28.06 0.30
CA GLU A 126 2.78 -28.95 -0.84
C GLU A 126 4.29 -29.14 -1.08
N TYR A 127 5.10 -28.11 -0.86
CA TYR A 127 6.54 -28.13 -1.17
C TYR A 127 7.44 -28.21 0.07
N THR A 128 6.91 -28.51 1.25
CA THR A 128 7.69 -28.58 2.50
C THR A 128 8.89 -29.51 2.40
N GLY A 129 8.72 -30.69 1.80
CA GLY A 129 9.83 -31.64 1.61
C GLY A 129 11.00 -31.06 0.80
N LEU A 130 10.73 -30.32 -0.27
CA LEU A 130 11.77 -29.65 -1.07
C LEU A 130 12.49 -28.55 -0.25
N TRP A 131 11.77 -27.81 0.55
CA TRP A 131 12.34 -26.80 1.42
C TRP A 131 13.22 -27.40 2.53
N GLU A 132 12.81 -28.52 3.12
CA GLU A 132 13.60 -29.24 4.09
C GLU A 132 14.86 -29.82 3.49
N GLU A 133 14.75 -30.43 2.30
CA GLU A 133 15.91 -30.95 1.57
C GLU A 133 16.91 -29.83 1.26
N LEU A 134 16.44 -28.68 0.76
CA LEU A 134 17.30 -27.52 0.53
C LEU A 134 17.96 -27.04 1.81
N THR A 135 17.21 -26.96 2.92
CA THR A 135 17.72 -26.54 4.23
C THR A 135 18.87 -27.44 4.69
N ARG A 136 18.74 -28.75 4.54
CA ARG A 136 19.81 -29.70 4.83
C ARG A 136 20.99 -29.54 3.90
N LYS A 137 20.75 -29.49 2.57
CA LYS A 137 21.82 -29.37 1.56
C LYS A 137 22.66 -28.11 1.72
N MET A 138 22.05 -26.98 2.07
CA MET A 138 22.82 -25.75 2.31
C MET A 138 23.51 -25.70 3.69
N GLY A 139 23.27 -26.73 4.53
CA GLY A 139 23.83 -26.82 5.88
C GLY A 139 23.31 -25.75 6.83
N TYR A 140 22.08 -25.26 6.61
CA TYR A 140 21.47 -24.29 7.49
C TYR A 140 21.07 -24.92 8.82
N TRP A 141 21.66 -24.41 9.89
CA TRP A 141 21.42 -24.92 11.25
C TRP A 141 20.12 -24.35 11.83
N VAL A 142 19.05 -25.05 11.62
CA VAL A 142 17.72 -24.73 12.18
C VAL A 142 17.01 -26.02 12.61
N ASN A 143 16.32 -25.99 13.74
CA ASN A 143 15.58 -27.14 14.22
C ASN A 143 14.28 -27.32 13.41
N MET A 144 14.22 -28.37 12.61
CA MET A 144 13.06 -28.77 11.77
C MET A 144 12.19 -29.85 12.41
N ASP A 145 12.56 -30.42 13.57
CA ASP A 145 11.82 -31.52 14.20
C ASP A 145 10.54 -31.05 14.88
N ASP A 146 10.52 -29.78 15.33
CA ASP A 146 9.35 -29.14 15.95
C ASP A 146 9.14 -27.73 15.36
N PRO A 147 8.76 -27.62 14.08
CA PRO A 147 8.52 -26.32 13.47
C PRO A 147 7.22 -25.70 13.99
N TYR A 148 7.17 -24.36 14.09
CA TYR A 148 5.88 -23.72 14.27
C TYR A 148 5.17 -23.52 12.92
N ILE A 149 3.86 -23.66 12.92
CA ILE A 149 3.03 -23.49 11.71
C ILE A 149 1.98 -22.43 12.04
N THR A 150 1.93 -21.38 11.25
CA THR A 150 1.12 -20.21 11.61
C THR A 150 -0.40 -20.47 11.60
N TYR A 151 -0.88 -21.54 10.95
CA TYR A 151 -2.29 -21.95 11.06
C TYR A 151 -2.62 -22.85 12.27
N ASP A 152 -1.60 -23.29 13.04
CA ASP A 152 -1.86 -24.13 14.21
C ASP A 152 -2.55 -23.33 15.32
N ASN A 153 -3.53 -23.96 15.98
CA ASN A 153 -4.28 -23.32 17.05
C ASN A 153 -3.38 -22.79 18.16
N LYS A 154 -2.35 -23.54 18.55
CA LYS A 154 -1.39 -23.12 19.57
C LYS A 154 -0.66 -21.83 19.20
N TYR A 155 -0.29 -21.65 17.92
CA TYR A 155 0.30 -20.42 17.42
C TYR A 155 -0.74 -19.28 17.45
N ILE A 156 -1.93 -19.52 16.93
CA ILE A 156 -3.02 -18.55 16.84
C ILE A 156 -3.45 -18.07 18.24
N GLU A 157 -3.61 -18.97 19.19
CA GLU A 157 -3.96 -18.65 20.59
C GLU A 157 -2.88 -17.77 21.24
N THR A 158 -1.60 -18.09 21.04
CA THR A 158 -0.49 -17.28 21.53
C THR A 158 -0.51 -15.88 20.93
N LEU A 159 -0.76 -15.77 19.62
CA LEU A 159 -0.88 -14.48 18.94
C LEU A 159 -2.07 -13.67 19.46
N TRP A 160 -3.22 -14.29 19.68
CA TRP A 160 -4.39 -13.63 20.25
C TRP A 160 -4.13 -13.14 21.68
N TRP A 161 -3.40 -13.92 22.47
CA TRP A 161 -3.01 -13.48 23.81
C TRP A 161 -2.12 -12.23 23.74
N LEU A 162 -1.14 -12.17 22.82
CA LEU A 162 -0.29 -11.00 22.61
C LEU A 162 -1.12 -9.79 22.15
N LEU A 163 -2.03 -9.96 21.21
CA LEU A 163 -2.92 -8.89 20.74
C LEU A 163 -3.81 -8.37 21.87
N LYS A 164 -4.29 -9.28 22.75
CA LYS A 164 -5.04 -8.88 23.95
C LYS A 164 -4.20 -8.01 24.90
N GLN A 165 -2.91 -8.33 25.09
CA GLN A 165 -2.03 -7.48 25.91
C GLN A 165 -1.88 -6.07 25.30
N LEU A 166 -1.79 -5.95 23.97
CA LEU A 166 -1.74 -4.66 23.30
C LEU A 166 -3.06 -3.90 23.43
N PHE A 167 -4.19 -4.59 23.29
CA PHE A 167 -5.51 -4.00 23.47
C PHE A 167 -5.72 -3.47 24.89
N ASP A 168 -5.38 -4.26 25.90
CA ASP A 168 -5.50 -3.87 27.32
C ASP A 168 -4.63 -2.64 27.67
N LYS A 169 -3.53 -2.44 26.93
CA LYS A 169 -2.66 -1.25 27.05
C LYS A 169 -3.14 -0.06 26.22
N GLY A 170 -4.25 -0.15 25.50
CA GLY A 170 -4.76 0.89 24.62
C GLY A 170 -3.95 1.12 23.33
N LEU A 171 -3.02 0.19 23.02
CA LEU A 171 -2.18 0.27 21.82
C LEU A 171 -2.83 -0.33 20.58
N LEU A 172 -3.86 -1.17 20.76
CA LEU A 172 -4.68 -1.73 19.70
C LEU A 172 -6.09 -1.16 19.78
N TYR A 173 -6.54 -0.51 18.73
CA TYR A 173 -7.85 0.12 18.64
C TYR A 173 -8.47 -0.07 17.26
N LYS A 174 -9.78 0.09 17.16
CA LYS A 174 -10.51 0.06 15.89
C LYS A 174 -10.37 1.40 15.17
N GLY A 175 -9.84 1.39 13.98
CA GLY A 175 -9.65 2.58 13.15
C GLY A 175 -9.80 2.25 11.66
N TYR A 176 -9.46 3.20 10.80
CA TYR A 176 -9.31 3.01 9.38
C TYR A 176 -7.97 3.60 8.91
N THR A 177 -7.48 3.09 7.81
CA THR A 177 -6.29 3.60 7.13
C THR A 177 -6.52 3.60 5.62
N ILE A 178 -5.75 4.43 4.92
CA ILE A 178 -5.75 4.43 3.46
C ILE A 178 -4.80 3.32 3.02
N GLN A 179 -5.29 2.45 2.17
CA GLN A 179 -4.55 1.30 1.67
C GLN A 179 -4.90 1.08 0.19
N PRO A 180 -3.91 0.80 -0.69
CA PRO A 180 -4.18 0.35 -2.04
C PRO A 180 -5.09 -0.89 -2.03
N TYR A 181 -6.05 -0.92 -2.92
CA TYR A 181 -7.03 -1.99 -3.02
C TYR A 181 -7.03 -2.58 -4.42
N SER A 182 -7.03 -3.90 -4.53
CA SER A 182 -7.18 -4.61 -5.80
C SER A 182 -8.63 -5.08 -5.97
N PRO A 183 -9.40 -4.54 -6.91
CA PRO A 183 -10.74 -5.05 -7.23
C PRO A 183 -10.70 -6.49 -7.71
N ALA A 184 -9.69 -6.85 -8.51
CA ALA A 184 -9.52 -8.22 -9.04
C ALA A 184 -9.28 -9.26 -7.95
N ALA A 185 -8.49 -8.92 -6.92
CA ALA A 185 -8.26 -9.80 -5.77
C ALA A 185 -9.30 -9.61 -4.65
N GLY A 186 -10.14 -8.57 -4.72
CA GLY A 186 -11.16 -8.27 -3.72
C GLY A 186 -10.59 -7.91 -2.34
N THR A 187 -9.36 -7.39 -2.27
CA THR A 187 -8.68 -7.10 -1.00
C THR A 187 -7.72 -5.91 -1.07
N GLY A 188 -7.39 -5.35 0.10
CA GLY A 188 -6.29 -4.39 0.24
C GLY A 188 -4.94 -5.03 -0.02
N LEU A 189 -4.00 -4.25 -0.55
CA LEU A 189 -2.63 -4.69 -0.84
C LEU A 189 -1.66 -4.13 0.19
N SER A 190 -0.73 -4.97 0.63
CA SER A 190 0.37 -4.58 1.50
C SER A 190 1.50 -3.89 0.72
N THR A 191 2.35 -3.16 1.43
CA THR A 191 3.57 -2.58 0.85
C THR A 191 4.46 -3.64 0.21
N HIS A 192 4.52 -4.85 0.79
CA HIS A 192 5.30 -5.96 0.24
C HIS A 192 4.78 -6.40 -1.13
N GLU A 193 3.48 -6.51 -1.29
CA GLU A 193 2.84 -6.89 -2.57
C GLU A 193 3.06 -5.83 -3.65
N LEU A 194 3.04 -4.55 -3.26
CA LEU A 194 3.29 -3.43 -4.18
C LEU A 194 4.76 -3.29 -4.58
N ASN A 195 5.69 -3.86 -3.84
CA ASN A 195 7.14 -3.84 -4.14
C ASN A 195 7.60 -5.04 -4.99
N GLN A 196 6.70 -5.91 -5.41
CA GLN A 196 7.08 -7.03 -6.27
C GLN A 196 7.49 -6.55 -7.68
N PRO A 197 8.48 -7.18 -8.31
CA PRO A 197 8.87 -6.86 -9.68
C PRO A 197 7.69 -6.94 -10.64
N GLY A 198 7.48 -5.89 -11.45
CA GLY A 198 6.42 -5.84 -12.45
C GLY A 198 5.03 -5.44 -11.93
N CYS A 199 4.92 -5.02 -10.66
CA CYS A 199 3.68 -4.48 -10.12
C CYS A 199 3.26 -3.16 -10.78
N TYR A 200 4.24 -2.35 -11.18
CA TYR A 200 3.99 -1.07 -11.83
C TYR A 200 4.22 -1.19 -13.34
N ARG A 201 3.29 -0.64 -14.11
CA ARG A 201 3.36 -0.58 -15.57
C ARG A 201 2.89 0.78 -16.03
N ASP A 202 3.50 1.30 -17.08
CA ASP A 202 3.03 2.51 -17.74
C ASP A 202 1.73 2.20 -18.48
N VAL A 203 0.70 2.99 -18.19
CA VAL A 203 -0.62 2.90 -18.84
C VAL A 203 -1.04 4.27 -19.35
N LYS A 204 -1.73 4.30 -20.47
CA LYS A 204 -2.36 5.52 -20.97
C LYS A 204 -3.73 5.66 -20.31
N ASP A 205 -3.92 6.77 -19.61
CA ASP A 205 -5.16 7.03 -18.89
C ASP A 205 -5.70 8.44 -19.16
N THR A 206 -6.97 8.67 -18.83
CA THR A 206 -7.64 9.95 -19.00
C THR A 206 -7.40 10.83 -17.79
N THR A 207 -6.96 12.06 -18.03
CA THR A 207 -6.85 13.10 -16.99
C THR A 207 -8.03 14.07 -17.09
N CYS A 208 -8.34 14.74 -16.00
CA CYS A 208 -9.41 15.72 -15.95
C CYS A 208 -8.95 16.99 -15.23
N THR A 209 -9.35 18.16 -15.77
CA THR A 209 -9.26 19.43 -15.04
C THR A 209 -10.67 19.84 -14.64
N ALA A 210 -10.95 19.74 -13.35
CA ALA A 210 -12.26 20.06 -12.79
C ALA A 210 -12.34 21.52 -12.36
N GLN A 211 -13.53 22.11 -12.47
CA GLN A 211 -13.83 23.50 -12.10
C GLN A 211 -14.63 23.52 -10.79
N PHE A 212 -14.05 24.10 -9.74
CA PHE A 212 -14.68 24.19 -8.42
C PHE A 212 -15.19 25.62 -8.23
N LYS A 213 -16.51 25.79 -8.28
CA LYS A 213 -17.16 27.11 -8.21
C LYS A 213 -16.98 27.72 -6.82
N ILE A 214 -16.39 28.90 -6.77
CA ILE A 214 -16.13 29.64 -5.54
C ILE A 214 -17.44 30.25 -5.01
N ILE A 215 -17.71 30.03 -3.74
CA ILE A 215 -18.83 30.66 -3.05
C ILE A 215 -18.41 32.09 -2.69
N ARG A 216 -19.24 33.04 -3.06
CA ARG A 216 -19.02 34.46 -2.74
C ARG A 216 -19.40 34.72 -1.28
N ASP A 217 -18.41 35.05 -0.48
CA ASP A 217 -18.54 35.40 0.94
C ASP A 217 -17.50 36.47 1.31
N GLU A 218 -17.45 36.87 2.57
CA GLU A 218 -16.55 37.90 3.08
C GLU A 218 -15.06 37.59 2.80
N ARG A 219 -14.66 36.30 2.81
CA ARG A 219 -13.27 35.87 2.55
C ARG A 219 -12.91 35.91 1.08
N SER A 220 -13.85 35.52 0.24
CA SER A 220 -13.67 35.42 -1.21
C SER A 220 -13.95 36.73 -1.97
N GLU A 221 -14.61 37.72 -1.34
CA GLU A 221 -15.08 38.94 -2.00
C GLU A 221 -14.00 39.61 -2.86
N LYS A 222 -12.78 39.71 -2.35
CA LYS A 222 -11.64 40.27 -3.09
C LYS A 222 -11.32 39.60 -4.43
N LEU A 223 -11.73 38.32 -4.58
CA LEU A 223 -11.50 37.57 -5.80
C LEU A 223 -12.54 37.86 -6.89
N PHE A 224 -13.68 38.44 -6.51
CA PHE A 224 -14.73 38.83 -7.45
C PHE A 224 -14.54 40.22 -8.02
N ASP A 225 -13.65 41.02 -7.46
CA ASP A 225 -13.36 42.34 -8.00
C ASP A 225 -12.75 42.25 -9.40
N GLY A 226 -13.45 42.80 -10.38
CA GLY A 226 -13.10 42.71 -11.79
C GLY A 226 -13.17 41.29 -12.40
N ALA A 227 -13.78 40.29 -11.74
CA ALA A 227 -14.06 38.98 -12.33
C ALA A 227 -15.19 39.09 -13.33
N GLU A 228 -15.25 38.16 -14.28
CA GLU A 228 -16.33 38.02 -15.27
C GLU A 228 -16.97 36.66 -15.14
N GLY A 229 -18.28 36.61 -15.08
CA GLY A 229 -19.05 35.38 -14.89
C GLY A 229 -18.80 34.69 -13.55
N ASP A 230 -19.01 33.36 -13.54
CA ASP A 230 -18.70 32.55 -12.36
C ASP A 230 -17.18 32.42 -12.15
N LEU A 231 -16.76 32.29 -10.89
CA LEU A 231 -15.36 32.19 -10.49
C LEU A 231 -15.05 30.76 -10.01
N TYR A 232 -13.97 30.14 -10.55
CA TYR A 232 -13.62 28.76 -10.29
C TYR A 232 -12.15 28.59 -9.91
N PHE A 233 -11.87 27.68 -8.99
CA PHE A 233 -10.56 27.04 -8.87
C PHE A 233 -10.46 25.92 -9.90
N LEU A 234 -9.31 25.81 -10.60
CA LEU A 234 -9.01 24.68 -11.48
C LEU A 234 -8.16 23.67 -10.73
N ALA A 235 -8.62 22.44 -10.61
CA ALA A 235 -7.81 21.34 -10.08
C ALA A 235 -7.70 20.21 -11.10
N TRP A 236 -6.46 19.79 -11.38
CA TRP A 236 -6.18 18.71 -12.30
C TRP A 236 -6.00 17.38 -11.55
N THR A 237 -6.46 16.28 -12.13
CA THR A 237 -6.31 14.94 -11.58
C THR A 237 -6.07 13.90 -12.65
N THR A 238 -5.24 12.91 -12.34
CA THR A 238 -5.05 11.68 -13.11
C THR A 238 -6.06 10.59 -12.71
N THR A 239 -6.86 10.82 -11.67
CA THR A 239 -7.82 9.87 -11.11
C THR A 239 -9.21 10.50 -11.01
N PRO A 240 -9.89 10.79 -12.14
CA PRO A 240 -11.18 11.51 -12.13
C PRO A 240 -12.30 10.80 -11.37
N TRP A 241 -12.19 9.48 -11.18
CA TRP A 241 -13.15 8.70 -10.38
C TRP A 241 -13.11 9.01 -8.87
N THR A 242 -12.08 9.73 -8.39
CA THR A 242 -12.00 10.18 -6.99
C THR A 242 -12.72 11.52 -6.75
N LEU A 243 -13.08 12.25 -7.80
CA LEU A 243 -13.76 13.56 -7.71
C LEU A 243 -15.07 13.54 -6.89
N PRO A 244 -15.92 12.47 -6.93
CA PRO A 244 -17.10 12.40 -6.08
C PRO A 244 -16.80 12.45 -4.57
N SER A 245 -15.58 12.13 -4.18
CA SER A 245 -15.11 12.13 -2.77
C SER A 245 -14.25 13.34 -2.42
N ASN A 246 -14.23 14.34 -3.31
CA ASN A 246 -13.59 15.61 -3.00
C ASN A 246 -14.20 16.25 -1.75
N THR A 247 -13.35 16.69 -0.82
CA THR A 247 -13.76 17.41 0.40
C THR A 247 -12.94 18.66 0.67
N ALA A 248 -11.82 18.85 -0.02
CA ALA A 248 -11.03 20.07 0.03
C ALA A 248 -10.25 20.31 -1.27
N LEU A 249 -9.68 21.50 -1.40
CA LEU A 249 -8.64 21.85 -2.39
C LEU A 249 -7.39 22.25 -1.63
N ALA A 250 -6.22 21.74 -2.03
CA ALA A 250 -4.94 22.14 -1.47
C ALA A 250 -4.19 23.08 -2.42
N VAL A 251 -3.61 24.15 -1.86
CA VAL A 251 -2.77 25.11 -2.55
C VAL A 251 -1.39 25.17 -1.90
N GLY A 252 -0.34 25.40 -2.69
CA GLY A 252 1.02 25.55 -2.17
C GLY A 252 1.23 26.92 -1.52
N PRO A 253 1.79 26.97 -0.29
CA PRO A 253 1.93 28.25 0.43
C PRO A 253 2.72 29.30 -0.34
N GLU A 254 3.76 28.89 -1.05
CA GLU A 254 4.67 29.80 -1.77
C GLU A 254 4.36 29.95 -3.26
N ILE A 255 3.40 29.17 -3.79
CA ILE A 255 3.03 29.21 -5.20
C ILE A 255 2.27 30.49 -5.51
N GLU A 256 2.62 31.15 -6.64
CA GLU A 256 1.87 32.28 -7.17
C GLU A 256 0.72 31.80 -8.05
N TYR A 257 -0.46 32.37 -7.80
CA TYR A 257 -1.69 32.09 -8.54
C TYR A 257 -2.20 33.34 -9.22
N VAL A 258 -2.89 33.16 -10.33
CA VAL A 258 -3.50 34.23 -11.11
C VAL A 258 -4.94 33.91 -11.46
N ARG A 259 -5.71 34.97 -11.70
CA ARG A 259 -7.06 34.89 -12.27
C ARG A 259 -6.99 35.08 -13.76
N VAL A 260 -7.74 34.30 -14.51
CA VAL A 260 -7.85 34.41 -15.96
C VAL A 260 -9.32 34.47 -16.35
N LYS A 261 -9.72 35.55 -16.96
CA LYS A 261 -11.05 35.67 -17.61
C LYS A 261 -11.01 34.90 -18.92
N CYS A 262 -11.95 34.06 -19.15
CA CYS A 262 -12.06 33.26 -20.38
C CYS A 262 -13.49 32.80 -20.61
N ARG A 263 -13.70 32.05 -21.69
CA ARG A 263 -14.97 31.36 -21.93
C ARG A 263 -14.87 29.88 -21.60
N ASN A 264 -15.93 29.33 -21.04
CA ASN A 264 -16.02 27.92 -20.80
C ASN A 264 -15.97 27.16 -22.15
N PRO A 265 -15.05 26.20 -22.34
CA PRO A 265 -14.86 25.53 -23.63
C PRO A 265 -16.06 24.66 -24.10
N TYR A 266 -16.98 24.36 -23.20
CA TYR A 266 -18.14 23.52 -23.47
C TYR A 266 -19.47 24.31 -23.63
N THR A 267 -19.63 25.36 -22.79
CA THR A 267 -20.89 26.11 -22.74
C THR A 267 -20.78 27.50 -23.38
N ASP A 268 -19.55 27.93 -23.68
CA ASP A 268 -19.23 29.31 -24.17
C ASP A 268 -19.64 30.42 -23.21
N ALA A 269 -20.01 30.10 -21.98
CA ALA A 269 -20.34 31.09 -20.96
C ALA A 269 -19.06 31.83 -20.47
N PRO A 270 -19.14 33.15 -20.18
CA PRO A 270 -18.03 33.86 -19.58
C PRO A 270 -17.76 33.34 -18.18
N GLN A 271 -16.48 33.20 -17.84
CA GLN A 271 -16.02 32.71 -16.53
C GLN A 271 -14.65 33.28 -16.18
N THR A 272 -14.31 33.26 -14.90
CA THR A 272 -12.97 33.54 -14.39
C THR A 272 -12.45 32.30 -13.70
N VAL A 273 -11.21 31.91 -14.00
CA VAL A 273 -10.57 30.71 -13.41
C VAL A 273 -9.30 31.08 -12.68
N ILE A 274 -8.95 30.30 -11.65
CA ILE A 274 -7.73 30.46 -10.84
C ILE A 274 -6.87 29.23 -11.01
N LEU A 275 -5.56 29.45 -11.31
CA LEU A 275 -4.54 28.41 -11.40
C LEU A 275 -3.15 29.01 -11.10
N ALA A 276 -2.15 28.16 -10.91
CA ALA A 276 -0.78 28.59 -10.72
C ALA A 276 -0.25 29.35 -11.96
N LYS A 277 0.41 30.46 -11.73
CA LYS A 277 0.96 31.37 -12.75
C LYS A 277 1.97 30.65 -13.66
N GLU A 278 2.82 29.80 -13.09
CA GLU A 278 3.79 29.00 -13.86
C GLU A 278 3.15 28.03 -14.87
N LEU A 279 1.95 27.59 -14.59
CA LEU A 279 1.23 26.61 -15.41
C LEU A 279 0.27 27.22 -16.44
N LEU A 280 0.20 28.54 -16.51
CA LEU A 280 -0.65 29.25 -17.46
C LEU A 280 -0.48 28.77 -18.90
N GLY A 281 0.77 28.62 -19.35
CA GLY A 281 1.08 28.22 -20.72
C GLY A 281 0.58 26.84 -21.12
N SER A 282 0.27 25.97 -20.17
CA SER A 282 -0.31 24.64 -20.41
C SER A 282 -1.81 24.70 -20.73
N TYR A 283 -2.50 25.72 -20.24
CA TYR A 283 -3.94 25.91 -20.40
C TYR A 283 -4.32 27.03 -21.37
N PHE A 284 -3.55 28.10 -21.38
CA PHE A 284 -3.78 29.30 -22.17
C PHE A 284 -2.64 29.48 -23.15
N THR A 285 -2.73 28.78 -24.29
CA THR A 285 -1.69 28.78 -25.31
C THR A 285 -1.74 29.99 -26.20
N PRO A 286 -0.65 30.36 -26.92
CA PRO A 286 -0.64 31.49 -27.89
C PRO A 286 -1.73 31.38 -28.96
N LYS A 287 -2.21 30.17 -29.29
CA LYS A 287 -3.33 29.96 -30.22
C LYS A 287 -4.68 30.47 -29.71
N MET A 288 -4.76 30.78 -28.42
CA MET A 288 -5.93 31.34 -27.74
C MET A 288 -5.79 32.84 -27.50
N GLU A 289 -4.79 33.50 -28.09
CA GLU A 289 -4.60 34.95 -27.97
C GLU A 289 -5.88 35.69 -28.33
N GLY A 290 -6.26 36.69 -27.49
CA GLY A 290 -7.51 37.43 -27.63
C GLY A 290 -8.77 36.73 -27.10
N LYS A 291 -8.65 35.46 -26.62
CA LYS A 291 -9.76 34.70 -26.04
C LYS A 291 -9.72 34.62 -24.52
N PHE A 292 -8.70 35.18 -23.90
CA PHE A 292 -8.53 35.24 -22.44
C PHE A 292 -7.81 36.52 -22.02
N GLU A 293 -8.03 36.91 -20.78
CA GLU A 293 -7.36 38.09 -20.14
C GLU A 293 -6.81 37.64 -18.80
N ILE A 294 -5.49 37.85 -18.58
CA ILE A 294 -4.83 37.52 -17.32
C ILE A 294 -4.93 38.74 -16.41
N SER A 295 -5.42 38.59 -15.19
CA SER A 295 -5.44 39.61 -14.18
C SER A 295 -3.99 40.01 -13.79
N PRO A 296 -3.69 41.32 -13.64
CA PRO A 296 -2.40 41.75 -13.16
C PRO A 296 -2.15 41.44 -11.68
N VAL A 297 -3.19 41.09 -10.94
CA VAL A 297 -3.12 40.75 -9.52
C VAL A 297 -2.73 39.29 -9.35
N THR A 298 -1.68 39.04 -8.59
CA THR A 298 -1.24 37.70 -8.17
C THR A 298 -1.62 37.46 -6.72
N TYR A 299 -1.81 36.19 -6.38
CA TYR A 299 -2.16 35.69 -5.06
C TYR A 299 -1.16 34.61 -4.64
N LYS A 300 -0.98 34.41 -3.35
CA LYS A 300 -0.28 33.22 -2.80
C LYS A 300 -1.26 32.28 -2.13
N GLY A 301 -0.82 31.04 -1.85
CA GLY A 301 -1.65 30.02 -1.20
C GLY A 301 -2.41 30.51 0.05
N PRO A 302 -1.76 31.22 0.99
CA PRO A 302 -2.43 31.76 2.19
C PRO A 302 -3.58 32.74 1.89
N ASP A 303 -3.59 33.39 0.72
CA ASP A 303 -4.68 34.27 0.32
C ASP A 303 -5.98 33.52 0.05
N PHE A 304 -5.91 32.23 -0.18
CA PHE A 304 -7.04 31.36 -0.48
C PHE A 304 -7.48 30.49 0.71
N GLU A 305 -6.68 30.41 1.76
CA GLU A 305 -6.97 29.55 2.90
C GLU A 305 -8.35 29.84 3.50
N GLY A 306 -9.16 28.79 3.62
CA GLY A 306 -10.51 28.86 4.16
C GLY A 306 -11.58 29.35 3.18
N ILE A 307 -11.25 29.77 1.96
CA ILE A 307 -12.24 30.09 0.93
C ILE A 307 -13.04 28.86 0.58
N ARG A 308 -14.36 29.02 0.53
CA ARG A 308 -15.32 27.93 0.27
C ARG A 308 -15.68 27.84 -1.20
N TYR A 309 -16.01 26.63 -1.62
CA TYR A 309 -16.51 26.33 -2.96
C TYR A 309 -17.70 25.37 -2.91
N GLU A 310 -18.49 25.34 -3.97
CA GLU A 310 -19.63 24.43 -4.10
C GLU A 310 -19.15 23.00 -4.27
N GLN A 311 -19.81 22.03 -3.60
CA GLN A 311 -19.53 20.61 -3.79
C GLN A 311 -19.65 20.23 -5.28
N LEU A 312 -18.58 19.67 -5.85
CA LEU A 312 -18.53 19.37 -7.29
C LEU A 312 -19.60 18.34 -7.69
N ILE A 313 -19.72 17.28 -6.91
CA ILE A 313 -20.67 16.17 -7.15
C ILE A 313 -21.44 15.91 -5.86
N PRO A 314 -22.65 16.47 -5.67
CA PRO A 314 -23.37 16.48 -4.41
C PRO A 314 -24.19 15.20 -4.16
N TRP A 315 -23.61 14.02 -4.41
CA TRP A 315 -24.29 12.74 -4.18
C TRP A 315 -24.40 12.37 -2.71
N VAL A 316 -23.35 12.68 -1.94
CA VAL A 316 -23.28 12.38 -0.51
C VAL A 316 -22.77 13.61 0.24
N LYS A 317 -23.30 13.86 1.44
CA LYS A 317 -22.83 14.95 2.30
C LYS A 317 -21.79 14.44 3.28
N PRO A 318 -20.70 15.19 3.52
CA PRO A 318 -19.74 14.86 4.57
C PRO A 318 -20.35 15.03 5.95
N ALA A 319 -19.82 14.29 6.94
CA ALA A 319 -20.29 14.34 8.32
C ALA A 319 -19.78 15.57 9.10
N GLY A 320 -18.89 16.38 8.52
CA GLY A 320 -18.28 17.54 9.17
C GLY A 320 -17.87 18.61 8.18
N ASP A 321 -16.91 19.46 8.56
CA ASP A 321 -16.44 20.57 7.72
C ASP A 321 -15.74 20.07 6.45
N ALA A 322 -16.10 20.67 5.30
CA ALA A 322 -15.57 20.33 3.99
C ALA A 322 -15.74 21.50 3.00
N PHE A 323 -15.26 21.29 1.76
CA PHE A 323 -15.39 22.20 0.60
C PHE A 323 -14.79 23.57 0.84
N ARG A 324 -13.59 23.57 1.38
CA ARG A 324 -12.76 24.78 1.49
C ARG A 324 -11.32 24.52 1.07
N VAL A 325 -10.62 25.61 0.76
CA VAL A 325 -9.20 25.58 0.41
C VAL A 325 -8.36 25.42 1.69
N ILE A 326 -7.35 24.57 1.62
CA ILE A 326 -6.35 24.32 2.67
C ILE A 326 -4.93 24.51 2.11
N LEU A 327 -3.96 24.69 2.99
CA LEU A 327 -2.56 24.72 2.59
C LEU A 327 -1.99 23.29 2.52
N GLY A 328 -1.18 23.01 1.48
CA GLY A 328 -0.49 21.75 1.28
C GLY A 328 0.96 21.97 0.89
N ASP A 329 1.89 21.50 1.72
CA ASP A 329 3.34 21.64 1.53
C ASP A 329 3.89 20.79 0.36
N TYR A 330 3.13 19.82 -0.11
CA TYR A 330 3.47 18.90 -1.20
C TYR A 330 2.95 19.35 -2.58
N VAL A 331 2.18 20.43 -2.63
CA VAL A 331 1.67 20.98 -3.90
C VAL A 331 2.83 21.55 -4.72
N THR A 332 2.93 21.13 -5.97
CA THR A 332 4.00 21.56 -6.90
C THR A 332 3.43 22.22 -8.15
N THR A 333 4.34 22.82 -8.94
CA THR A 333 4.05 23.37 -10.28
C THR A 333 4.71 22.56 -11.39
N SER A 334 5.11 21.31 -11.12
CA SER A 334 5.67 20.42 -12.15
C SER A 334 4.62 20.00 -13.18
N ASP A 335 3.38 19.80 -12.70
CA ASP A 335 2.24 19.33 -13.50
C ASP A 335 0.93 19.96 -13.01
N GLY A 336 -0.13 19.82 -13.81
CA GLY A 336 -1.50 20.14 -13.44
C GLY A 336 -1.78 21.64 -13.41
N THR A 337 -2.43 22.12 -12.34
CA THR A 337 -2.89 23.52 -12.19
C THR A 337 -2.27 24.21 -10.98
N GLY A 338 -1.41 23.52 -10.19
CA GLY A 338 -0.92 24.02 -8.91
C GLY A 338 -1.99 24.05 -7.80
N ILE A 339 -3.16 23.46 -8.06
CA ILE A 339 -4.23 23.25 -7.08
C ILE A 339 -4.59 21.76 -7.14
N VAL A 340 -4.52 21.09 -5.98
CA VAL A 340 -4.76 19.66 -5.85
C VAL A 340 -6.13 19.44 -5.22
N HIS A 341 -6.95 18.57 -5.84
CA HIS A 341 -8.18 18.13 -5.21
C HIS A 341 -7.88 17.10 -4.12
N ILE A 342 -8.55 17.18 -2.99
CA ILE A 342 -8.33 16.34 -1.83
C ILE A 342 -9.50 15.38 -1.65
N ALA A 343 -9.18 14.08 -1.68
CA ALA A 343 -10.11 12.99 -1.40
C ALA A 343 -9.52 12.07 -0.31
N PRO A 344 -9.74 12.37 0.99
CA PRO A 344 -9.06 11.71 2.11
C PRO A 344 -9.24 10.20 2.17
N THR A 345 -10.30 9.67 1.55
CA THR A 345 -10.57 8.23 1.50
C THR A 345 -9.84 7.50 0.39
N PHE A 346 -9.10 8.20 -0.49
CA PHE A 346 -8.37 7.62 -1.61
C PHE A 346 -6.86 7.85 -1.59
N GLY A 347 -6.37 8.87 -0.88
CA GLY A 347 -4.96 9.21 -0.84
C GLY A 347 -4.42 9.33 0.59
N ALA A 348 -3.22 8.75 0.86
CA ALA A 348 -2.60 8.86 2.17
C ALA A 348 -2.16 10.30 2.48
N ASP A 349 -1.63 11.03 1.49
CA ASP A 349 -1.30 12.44 1.64
C ASP A 349 -2.54 13.29 1.81
N ASP A 350 -3.61 12.99 1.06
CA ASP A 350 -4.91 13.66 1.18
C ASP A 350 -5.48 13.49 2.59
N ASP A 351 -5.47 12.27 3.14
CA ASP A 351 -5.93 11.99 4.51
C ASP A 351 -5.09 12.74 5.55
N ARG A 352 -3.77 12.75 5.38
CA ARG A 352 -2.84 13.47 6.28
C ARG A 352 -3.14 14.96 6.36
N VAL A 353 -3.25 15.63 5.23
CA VAL A 353 -3.46 17.09 5.19
C VAL A 353 -4.89 17.46 5.56
N ALA A 354 -5.87 16.66 5.18
CA ALA A 354 -7.26 16.84 5.55
C ALA A 354 -7.45 16.74 7.07
N ARG A 355 -6.88 15.74 7.72
CA ARG A 355 -6.91 15.59 9.19
C ARG A 355 -6.25 16.76 9.89
N ALA A 356 -5.08 17.19 9.42
CA ALA A 356 -4.37 18.34 9.99
C ALA A 356 -5.21 19.63 9.90
N ALA A 357 -5.98 19.80 8.82
CA ALA A 357 -6.86 20.94 8.60
C ALA A 357 -8.27 20.76 9.20
N GLY A 358 -8.60 19.63 9.83
CA GLY A 358 -9.94 19.35 10.37
C GLY A 358 -11.01 19.14 9.29
N ILE A 359 -10.61 18.70 8.09
CA ILE A 359 -11.54 18.38 6.99
C ILE A 359 -12.12 16.97 7.19
N ALA A 360 -13.44 16.86 7.11
CA ALA A 360 -14.14 15.58 7.22
C ALA A 360 -13.94 14.73 5.95
N PRO A 361 -13.62 13.43 6.08
CA PRO A 361 -13.63 12.51 4.95
C PRO A 361 -15.06 12.24 4.49
N LEU A 362 -15.22 11.89 3.21
CA LEU A 362 -16.49 11.47 2.65
C LEU A 362 -16.51 9.94 2.53
N PHE A 363 -17.39 9.30 3.30
CA PHE A 363 -17.60 7.85 3.23
C PHE A 363 -18.87 7.54 2.47
N MET A 364 -18.81 6.55 1.59
CA MET A 364 -20.02 5.95 1.04
C MET A 364 -20.71 5.09 2.10
N VAL A 365 -22.01 5.16 2.14
CA VAL A 365 -22.84 4.32 3.00
C VAL A 365 -23.74 3.44 2.15
N ASP A 366 -23.93 2.19 2.56
CA ASP A 366 -24.90 1.30 1.94
C ASP A 366 -26.36 1.64 2.39
N LYS A 367 -27.32 0.90 1.86
CA LYS A 367 -28.74 1.10 2.21
C LYS A 367 -29.06 0.88 3.70
N ALA A 368 -28.16 0.18 4.42
CA ALA A 368 -28.28 -0.03 5.86
C ALA A 368 -27.52 1.05 6.68
N GLY A 369 -26.94 2.05 6.02
CA GLY A 369 -26.16 3.11 6.66
C GLY A 369 -24.78 2.69 7.13
N LYS A 370 -24.29 1.52 6.71
CA LYS A 370 -22.94 1.03 7.03
C LYS A 370 -21.95 1.63 6.05
N ASN A 371 -20.85 2.19 6.55
CA ASN A 371 -19.75 2.67 5.72
C ASN A 371 -19.22 1.57 4.82
N GLN A 372 -19.16 1.86 3.53
CA GLN A 372 -18.56 0.98 2.52
C GLN A 372 -17.20 1.54 2.11
N PRO A 373 -16.25 0.69 1.74
CA PRO A 373 -15.05 1.12 1.05
C PRO A 373 -15.45 1.93 -0.19
N MET A 374 -14.75 3.02 -0.49
CA MET A 374 -15.03 3.86 -1.65
C MET A 374 -14.86 3.15 -3.00
N VAL A 375 -14.26 1.97 -3.01
CA VAL A 375 -14.24 1.01 -4.11
C VAL A 375 -15.61 0.77 -4.74
N CYS A 376 -16.70 0.88 -3.98
CA CYS A 376 -18.05 0.77 -4.54
C CYS A 376 -18.35 1.83 -5.61
N LEU A 377 -17.65 2.96 -5.65
CA LEU A 377 -17.73 3.93 -6.75
C LEU A 377 -17.00 3.44 -8.00
N LEU A 378 -15.98 2.63 -7.89
CA LEU A 378 -15.28 2.03 -9.02
C LEU A 378 -16.18 1.04 -9.78
N TYR A 379 -17.07 0.33 -9.09
CA TYR A 379 -18.04 -0.55 -9.74
C TYR A 379 -19.12 0.20 -10.54
N THR A 380 -19.41 1.45 -10.20
CA THR A 380 -20.35 2.29 -10.93
C THR A 380 -19.69 3.12 -12.04
N SER A 381 -18.37 3.29 -11.99
CA SER A 381 -17.55 3.96 -13.00
C SER A 381 -16.18 3.28 -13.04
N PRO A 382 -16.08 2.08 -13.67
CA PRO A 382 -14.82 1.36 -13.73
C PRO A 382 -13.77 2.22 -14.44
N SER A 383 -12.61 2.36 -13.81
CA SER A 383 -11.45 2.96 -14.46
C SER A 383 -11.02 2.09 -15.64
N PRO A 384 -10.54 2.67 -16.74
CA PRO A 384 -9.88 1.92 -17.81
C PRO A 384 -8.74 1.02 -17.32
N ARG A 385 -8.16 1.33 -16.15
CA ARG A 385 -7.14 0.49 -15.48
C ARG A 385 -7.69 -0.85 -15.00
N ASP A 386 -8.97 -0.91 -14.63
CA ASP A 386 -9.59 -2.12 -14.09
C ASP A 386 -9.93 -3.14 -15.19
N SER A 387 -10.06 -2.69 -16.45
CA SER A 387 -10.38 -3.54 -17.60
C SER A 387 -9.16 -4.23 -18.25
N THR A 388 -7.93 -3.89 -17.83
CA THR A 388 -6.70 -4.42 -18.42
C THR A 388 -5.99 -5.47 -17.56
N SER A 389 -6.57 -5.87 -16.43
CA SER A 389 -6.03 -6.87 -15.52
C SER A 389 -6.64 -8.27 -15.70
N SER A 390 -7.10 -8.61 -16.91
CA SER A 390 -7.49 -9.98 -17.29
C SER A 390 -6.34 -10.72 -17.95
#